data_14fc811c50d5c43a39215b0fdfcf6da5
#
_entry.id   14fc811c50d5c43a39215b0fdfcf6da5
#
_cell.length_a   1.000
_cell.length_b   1.000
_cell.length_c   1.000
_cell.angle_alpha   90.00
_cell.angle_beta   90.00
_cell.angle_gamma   90.00
#
_symmetry.space_group_name_H-M   'P 1'
#
loop_
_entity.id
_entity.type
_entity.pdbx_description
1 polymer ?
#
loop_
_entity_poly.entity_id
_entity_poly.type
_entity_poly.pdbx_seq_one_letter_code
_entity_poly.pdbx_strand_id
1 'polypeptide(L)'
;MTRTLRRPMFRTGGSTNSGITSGLDQPRKPLKDGDDPFGFERLTYVRSVDGSKALNVATETSIIISASGMCEGGRILHHLKNNIGNPNTLLLFVGYAAGHTLARRLMDGKPEVNIYGEKYKVHCKIKMMDYFSGHADQGELIDYLRLNLKEKLKDIFLVHGEEEQTLVLREKLVSKGYRNVHFPVPGEKFEI
;
A
#
# COMPACT_ATOMS: atom_id res chain seq x y z
N MET A 1 -0.81 13.44 6.12
CA MET A 1 -2.09 13.45 6.84
C MET A 1 -2.18 12.16 7.64
N THR A 2 -2.37 12.21 8.94
CA THR A 2 -2.43 11.01 9.79
C THR A 2 -3.88 10.76 10.18
N ARG A 3 -4.34 9.52 10.07
CA ARG A 3 -5.70 9.10 10.44
C ARG A 3 -5.64 8.13 11.62
N THR A 4 -6.54 8.27 12.58
CA THR A 4 -6.59 7.40 13.77
C THR A 4 -7.97 6.79 13.90
N LEU A 5 -8.04 5.48 14.10
CA LEU A 5 -9.24 4.70 14.36
C LEU A 5 -9.18 4.17 15.79
N ARG A 6 -10.19 4.46 16.63
CA ARG A 6 -10.32 3.89 17.96
C ARG A 6 -11.17 2.60 17.93
N ARG A 7 -10.71 1.55 18.59
CA ARG A 7 -11.42 0.25 18.65
C ARG A 7 -12.60 0.28 19.61
N PRO A 8 -13.72 -0.42 19.32
CA PRO A 8 -14.68 -0.80 20.35
C PRO A 8 -14.10 -1.89 21.24
N MET A 9 -14.33 -1.83 22.56
CA MET A 9 -14.14 -2.99 23.43
C MET A 9 -15.11 -4.08 22.99
N PHE A 10 -14.59 -5.15 22.37
CA PHE A 10 -15.32 -6.39 22.27
C PHE A 10 -15.09 -7.19 23.54
N ARG A 11 -16.17 -7.41 24.29
CA ARG A 11 -16.23 -8.34 25.40
C ARG A 11 -16.12 -9.74 24.80
N THR A 12 -15.06 -10.48 25.15
CA THR A 12 -14.90 -11.89 24.78
C THR A 12 -15.90 -12.73 25.54
N GLY A 13 -16.84 -13.28 24.83
CA GLY A 13 -17.71 -14.35 25.29
C GLY A 13 -17.68 -15.50 24.29
N GLY A 14 -17.11 -16.60 24.72
CA GLY A 14 -17.36 -18.01 24.39
C GLY A 14 -17.46 -18.44 22.93
N SER A 15 -16.43 -19.21 22.53
CA SER A 15 -16.51 -20.47 21.76
C SER A 15 -17.58 -20.62 20.65
N THR A 16 -17.17 -20.75 19.42
CA THR A 16 -17.25 -21.96 18.58
C THR A 16 -16.71 -21.68 17.18
N ASN A 17 -15.93 -22.62 16.70
CA ASN A 17 -15.36 -22.75 15.38
C ASN A 17 -16.47 -22.83 14.32
N SER A 18 -16.53 -21.88 13.38
CA SER A 18 -17.18 -22.11 12.08
C SER A 18 -16.72 -21.04 11.08
N GLY A 19 -16.02 -21.50 10.03
CA GLY A 19 -15.98 -20.97 8.67
C GLY A 19 -15.81 -19.46 8.53
N ILE A 20 -14.57 -19.01 8.34
CA ILE A 20 -14.31 -17.70 7.72
C ILE A 20 -14.69 -17.84 6.24
N THR A 21 -15.95 -17.64 5.94
CA THR A 21 -16.38 -17.31 4.58
C THR A 21 -15.90 -15.89 4.30
N SER A 22 -15.09 -15.75 3.26
CA SER A 22 -14.59 -14.49 2.75
C SER A 22 -15.76 -13.55 2.46
N GLY A 23 -15.90 -12.48 3.26
CA GLY A 23 -16.90 -11.42 3.05
C GLY A 23 -16.61 -10.52 1.84
N LEU A 24 -15.95 -11.02 0.80
CA LEU A 24 -15.53 -10.29 -0.39
C LEU A 24 -16.54 -10.35 -1.54
N ASP A 25 -17.60 -11.16 -1.42
CA ASP A 25 -18.60 -11.34 -2.49
C ASP A 25 -19.88 -10.49 -2.34
N GLN A 26 -19.90 -9.52 -1.44
CA GLN A 26 -21.00 -8.56 -1.44
C GLN A 26 -20.72 -7.48 -2.49
N PRO A 27 -21.64 -7.26 -3.46
CA PRO A 27 -21.50 -6.15 -4.39
C PRO A 27 -21.41 -4.86 -3.59
N ARG A 28 -20.35 -4.09 -3.81
CA ARG A 28 -20.16 -2.77 -3.18
C ARG A 28 -21.39 -1.95 -3.52
N LYS A 29 -22.19 -1.58 -2.52
CA LYS A 29 -23.27 -0.61 -2.73
C LYS A 29 -22.63 0.66 -3.31
N PRO A 30 -23.11 1.18 -4.44
CA PRO A 30 -22.64 2.46 -4.92
C PRO A 30 -22.85 3.50 -3.82
N LEU A 31 -21.81 4.29 -3.56
CA LEU A 31 -21.90 5.42 -2.63
C LEU A 31 -23.01 6.33 -3.14
N LYS A 32 -23.99 6.64 -2.30
CA LYS A 32 -25.00 7.65 -2.63
C LYS A 32 -24.32 9.01 -2.65
N ASP A 33 -24.79 9.91 -3.50
CA ASP A 33 -24.34 11.30 -3.51
C ASP A 33 -24.48 11.88 -2.10
N GLY A 34 -23.36 12.32 -1.51
CA GLY A 34 -23.29 12.83 -0.15
C GLY A 34 -22.78 11.84 0.91
N ASP A 35 -22.61 10.56 0.60
CA ASP A 35 -21.96 9.61 1.51
C ASP A 35 -20.46 9.87 1.59
N ASP A 36 -19.97 10.31 2.74
CA ASP A 36 -18.52 10.35 3.04
C ASP A 36 -18.08 8.96 3.54
N PRO A 37 -17.34 8.17 2.71
CA PRO A 37 -16.85 6.85 3.12
C PRO A 37 -15.89 6.91 4.30
N PHE A 38 -15.44 8.11 4.66
CA PHE A 38 -14.52 8.38 5.76
C PHE A 38 -15.19 9.17 6.91
N GLY A 39 -16.50 9.41 6.82
CA GLY A 39 -17.28 10.19 7.79
C GLY A 39 -17.80 9.40 9.00
N PHE A 40 -17.15 8.31 9.42
CA PHE A 40 -17.60 7.52 10.57
C PHE A 40 -17.09 8.07 11.91
N GLU A 41 -17.90 7.96 12.96
CA GLU A 41 -17.72 8.60 14.27
C GLU A 41 -16.34 8.40 14.94
N ARG A 42 -15.64 7.30 14.60
CA ARG A 42 -14.36 6.94 15.24
C ARG A 42 -13.14 7.36 14.44
N LEU A 43 -13.33 8.04 13.34
CA LEU A 43 -12.24 8.55 12.51
C LEU A 43 -11.89 9.99 12.93
N THR A 44 -10.66 10.21 13.33
CA THR A 44 -10.13 11.53 13.63
C THR A 44 -9.03 11.91 12.64
N TYR A 45 -9.16 13.07 12.01
CA TYR A 45 -8.14 13.63 11.14
C TYR A 45 -7.17 14.49 11.94
N VAL A 46 -5.94 14.02 12.10
CA VAL A 46 -4.90 14.76 12.80
C VAL A 46 -4.11 15.60 11.81
N ARG A 47 -4.28 16.91 11.84
CA ARG A 47 -3.64 17.86 10.93
C ARG A 47 -2.38 18.51 11.51
N SER A 48 -2.36 18.77 12.82
CA SER A 48 -1.23 19.40 13.50
C SER A 48 -0.09 18.44 13.80
N VAL A 49 1.11 18.97 13.95
CA VAL A 49 2.31 18.21 14.39
C VAL A 49 2.12 17.73 15.83
N ASP A 50 1.62 18.59 16.70
CA ASP A 50 1.45 18.26 18.12
C ASP A 50 0.38 17.19 18.33
N GLY A 51 -0.72 17.25 17.59
CA GLY A 51 -1.71 16.17 17.58
C GLY A 51 -1.10 14.84 17.10
N SER A 52 -0.21 14.86 16.10
CA SER A 52 0.50 13.66 15.64
C SER A 52 1.46 13.11 16.70
N LYS A 53 2.17 13.98 17.43
CA LYS A 53 3.04 13.59 18.54
C LYS A 53 2.25 12.97 19.69
N ALA A 54 1.08 13.54 20.01
CA ALA A 54 0.20 13.03 21.07
C ALA A 54 -0.24 11.58 20.84
N LEU A 55 -0.37 11.14 19.58
CA LEU A 55 -0.69 9.75 19.25
C LEU A 55 0.39 8.75 19.69
N ASN A 56 1.65 9.17 19.76
CA ASN A 56 2.76 8.28 20.13
C ASN A 56 2.84 8.00 21.65
N VAL A 57 2.20 8.86 22.44
CA VAL A 57 2.15 8.73 23.91
C VAL A 57 0.78 8.31 24.41
N ALA A 58 -0.20 8.14 23.51
CA ALA A 58 -1.53 7.69 23.86
C ALA A 58 -1.51 6.23 24.32
N THR A 59 -2.15 5.96 25.46
CA THR A 59 -2.26 4.61 26.04
C THR A 59 -3.43 3.79 25.45
N GLU A 60 -4.35 4.46 24.78
CA GLU A 60 -5.51 3.80 24.19
C GLU A 60 -5.13 3.06 22.90
N THR A 61 -5.74 1.87 22.72
CA THR A 61 -5.58 1.12 21.49
C THR A 61 -6.14 1.90 20.30
N SER A 62 -5.30 2.17 19.32
CA SER A 62 -5.68 2.96 18.14
C SER A 62 -5.06 2.40 16.86
N ILE A 63 -5.67 2.73 15.71
CA ILE A 63 -5.11 2.47 14.39
C ILE A 63 -4.65 3.81 13.84
N ILE A 64 -3.35 3.94 13.56
CA ILE A 64 -2.77 5.14 12.97
C ILE A 64 -2.54 4.88 11.48
N ILE A 65 -3.19 5.66 10.62
CA ILE A 65 -2.99 5.60 9.16
C ILE A 65 -2.17 6.84 8.79
N SER A 66 -0.96 6.61 8.27
CA SER A 66 -0.01 7.68 7.97
C SER A 66 0.76 7.40 6.68
N ALA A 67 1.04 8.45 5.91
CA ALA A 67 1.91 8.41 4.75
C ALA A 67 3.40 8.60 5.16
N SER A 68 4.34 8.17 4.34
CA SER A 68 4.23 7.49 3.05
C SER A 68 4.26 5.98 3.18
N GLY A 69 3.68 5.25 2.20
CA GLY A 69 3.66 3.78 2.20
C GLY A 69 5.05 3.14 2.11
N MET A 70 6.02 3.80 1.47
CA MET A 70 7.42 3.35 1.36
C MET A 70 8.24 3.59 2.63
N CYS A 71 7.70 4.33 3.61
CA CYS A 71 8.38 4.74 4.84
C CYS A 71 9.69 5.53 4.61
N GLU A 72 9.82 6.24 3.48
CA GLU A 72 10.99 7.07 3.17
C GLU A 72 10.80 8.55 3.58
N GLY A 73 9.60 8.91 3.97
CA GLY A 73 9.26 10.28 4.39
C GLY A 73 7.91 10.35 5.08
N GLY A 74 7.55 11.54 5.53
CA GLY A 74 6.26 11.80 6.17
C GLY A 74 6.20 11.42 7.65
N ARG A 75 5.01 11.55 8.20
CA ARG A 75 4.77 11.33 9.64
C ARG A 75 4.92 9.88 10.07
N ILE A 76 4.82 8.92 9.14
CA ILE A 76 5.01 7.50 9.44
C ILE A 76 6.37 7.22 10.07
N LEU A 77 7.43 7.93 9.68
CA LEU A 77 8.76 7.75 10.26
C LEU A 77 8.78 8.08 11.76
N HIS A 78 8.07 9.13 12.18
CA HIS A 78 7.95 9.48 13.60
C HIS A 78 7.14 8.42 14.37
N HIS A 79 6.07 7.91 13.78
CA HIS A 79 5.30 6.83 14.40
C HIS A 79 6.10 5.54 14.50
N LEU A 80 6.88 5.20 13.46
CA LEU A 80 7.79 4.04 13.49
C LEU A 80 8.86 4.20 14.57
N LYS A 81 9.57 5.34 14.62
CA LYS A 81 10.59 5.61 15.64
C LYS A 81 10.08 5.32 17.06
N ASN A 82 8.83 5.68 17.35
CA ASN A 82 8.26 5.55 18.69
C ASN A 82 7.65 4.16 18.98
N ASN A 83 7.30 3.40 17.95
CA ASN A 83 6.49 2.18 18.14
C ASN A 83 7.14 0.90 17.63
N ILE A 84 8.21 0.98 16.81
CA ILE A 84 8.81 -0.19 16.15
C ILE A 84 9.43 -1.17 17.16
N GLY A 85 9.93 -0.67 18.31
CA GLY A 85 10.47 -1.47 19.39
C GLY A 85 9.42 -2.09 20.33
N ASN A 86 8.13 -1.79 20.14
CA ASN A 86 7.07 -2.29 21.00
C ASN A 86 6.44 -3.58 20.43
N PRO A 87 6.53 -4.74 21.13
CA PRO A 87 5.99 -6.01 20.63
C PRO A 87 4.45 -6.05 20.56
N ASN A 88 3.75 -5.11 21.18
CA ASN A 88 2.30 -4.98 21.11
C ASN A 88 1.84 -4.17 19.90
N THR A 89 2.76 -3.54 19.18
CA THR A 89 2.46 -2.83 17.93
C THR A 89 2.32 -3.80 16.78
N LEU A 90 1.31 -3.58 15.94
CA LEU A 90 1.16 -4.20 14.64
C LEU A 90 1.41 -3.15 13.55
N LEU A 91 2.42 -3.36 12.73
CA LEU A 91 2.66 -2.60 11.51
C LEU A 91 2.05 -3.35 10.33
N LEU A 92 1.08 -2.71 9.67
CA LEU A 92 0.38 -3.28 8.52
C LEU A 92 0.73 -2.50 7.26
N PHE A 93 1.34 -3.17 6.30
CA PHE A 93 1.56 -2.65 4.95
C PHE A 93 0.39 -3.05 4.07
N VAL A 94 -0.16 -2.09 3.33
CA VAL A 94 -1.37 -2.30 2.50
C VAL A 94 -1.10 -2.12 1.01
N GLY A 95 0.16 -2.21 0.59
CA GLY A 95 0.57 -2.08 -0.80
C GLY A 95 2.03 -2.45 -1.00
N TYR A 96 2.47 -2.28 -2.23
CA TYR A 96 3.84 -2.56 -2.66
C TYR A 96 4.88 -1.64 -2.00
N ALA A 97 6.08 -2.18 -1.77
CA ALA A 97 7.26 -1.42 -1.36
C ALA A 97 8.47 -1.77 -2.24
N ALA A 98 9.09 -0.75 -2.81
CA ALA A 98 10.26 -0.88 -3.68
C ALA A 98 11.49 -1.41 -2.92
N GLY A 99 12.37 -2.13 -3.61
CA GLY A 99 13.42 -2.97 -3.04
C GLY A 99 14.40 -2.30 -2.06
N HIS A 100 14.66 -1.02 -2.19
CA HIS A 100 15.64 -0.29 -1.36
C HIS A 100 15.01 0.54 -0.24
N THR A 101 13.69 0.50 -0.09
CA THR A 101 12.96 1.33 0.88
C THR A 101 12.98 0.76 2.31
N LEU A 102 12.73 1.62 3.30
CA LEU A 102 12.56 1.18 4.69
C LEU A 102 11.38 0.22 4.84
N ALA A 103 10.27 0.48 4.14
CA ALA A 103 9.11 -0.41 4.14
C ALA A 103 9.50 -1.81 3.67
N ARG A 104 10.27 -1.95 2.59
CA ARG A 104 10.72 -3.23 2.07
C ARG A 104 11.61 -3.97 3.05
N ARG A 105 12.57 -3.28 3.67
CA ARG A 105 13.43 -3.88 4.70
C ARG A 105 12.63 -4.43 5.88
N LEU A 106 11.58 -3.73 6.29
CA LEU A 106 10.67 -4.19 7.35
C LEU A 106 9.85 -5.40 6.90
N MET A 107 9.30 -5.38 5.68
CA MET A 107 8.58 -6.52 5.09
C MET A 107 9.47 -7.76 4.98
N ASP A 108 10.74 -7.60 4.66
CA ASP A 108 11.73 -8.69 4.57
C ASP A 108 12.19 -9.21 5.95
N GLY A 109 11.63 -8.68 7.04
CA GLY A 109 11.89 -9.16 8.39
C GLY A 109 13.26 -8.79 8.94
N LYS A 110 13.87 -7.68 8.49
CA LYS A 110 15.15 -7.21 9.06
C LYS A 110 14.99 -6.94 10.54
N PRO A 111 15.85 -7.52 11.42
CA PRO A 111 15.72 -7.38 12.87
C PRO A 111 16.08 -5.97 13.36
N GLU A 112 16.78 -5.20 12.54
CA GLU A 112 17.20 -3.82 12.85
C GLU A 112 17.10 -2.96 11.58
N VAL A 113 16.64 -1.73 11.74
CA VAL A 113 16.52 -0.75 10.65
C VAL A 113 16.98 0.63 11.07
N ASN A 114 17.37 1.47 10.12
CA ASN A 114 17.72 2.87 10.35
C ASN A 114 16.51 3.77 10.11
N ILE A 115 16.22 4.65 11.09
CA ILE A 115 15.20 5.70 10.98
C ILE A 115 15.86 7.02 11.41
N TYR A 116 15.87 8.01 10.53
CA TYR A 116 16.56 9.28 10.76
C TYR A 116 18.06 9.12 11.13
N GLY A 117 18.74 8.12 10.54
CA GLY A 117 20.15 7.85 10.81
C GLY A 117 20.44 7.07 12.10
N GLU A 118 19.44 6.82 12.93
CA GLU A 118 19.55 6.04 14.17
C GLU A 118 19.08 4.60 13.95
N LYS A 119 19.73 3.64 14.63
CA LYS A 119 19.36 2.21 14.56
C LYS A 119 18.27 1.86 15.57
N TYR A 120 17.27 1.14 15.08
CA TYR A 120 16.13 0.66 15.89
C TYR A 120 15.96 -0.84 15.72
N LYS A 121 15.84 -1.56 16.84
CA LYS A 121 15.46 -2.98 16.83
C LYS A 121 13.98 -3.11 16.52
N VAL A 122 13.64 -4.07 15.67
CA VAL A 122 12.26 -4.34 15.24
C VAL A 122 11.67 -5.42 16.15
N HIS A 123 10.78 -5.02 17.03
CA HIS A 123 10.04 -5.95 17.91
C HIS A 123 8.54 -5.97 17.59
N CYS A 124 8.04 -4.99 16.83
CA CYS A 124 6.66 -4.95 16.39
C CYS A 124 6.34 -6.12 15.47
N LYS A 125 5.07 -6.51 15.43
CA LYS A 125 4.57 -7.51 14.47
C LYS A 125 4.39 -6.83 13.11
N ILE A 126 4.84 -7.50 12.05
CA ILE A 126 4.71 -6.99 10.67
C ILE A 126 3.73 -7.90 9.91
N LYS A 127 2.78 -7.29 9.22
CA LYS A 127 1.87 -7.96 8.29
C LYS A 127 1.75 -7.18 6.99
N MET A 128 1.49 -7.91 5.91
CA MET A 128 1.25 -7.36 4.56
C MET A 128 -0.14 -7.76 4.10
N MET A 129 -0.77 -6.87 3.34
CA MET A 129 -2.05 -7.09 2.67
C MET A 129 -1.99 -6.46 1.27
N ASP A 130 -2.08 -7.27 0.24
CA ASP A 130 -1.94 -6.84 -1.15
C ASP A 130 -3.25 -6.35 -1.78
N TYR A 131 -4.36 -6.43 -1.03
CA TYR A 131 -5.72 -6.16 -1.54
C TYR A 131 -6.08 -4.68 -1.73
N PHE A 132 -5.25 -3.75 -1.26
CA PHE A 132 -5.53 -2.31 -1.30
C PHE A 132 -4.59 -1.54 -2.23
N SER A 133 -3.95 -2.23 -3.17
CA SER A 133 -3.18 -1.55 -4.20
C SER A 133 -4.13 -0.74 -5.10
N GLY A 134 -3.85 0.54 -5.28
CA GLY A 134 -4.53 1.38 -6.27
C GLY A 134 -3.89 1.30 -7.66
N HIS A 135 -2.84 0.50 -7.81
CA HIS A 135 -2.16 0.28 -9.08
C HIS A 135 -2.82 -0.88 -9.83
N ALA A 136 -2.97 -0.72 -11.13
CA ALA A 136 -3.44 -1.79 -12.00
C ALA A 136 -2.46 -2.98 -11.98
N ASP A 137 -3.00 -4.18 -11.92
CA ASP A 137 -2.21 -5.39 -12.11
C ASP A 137 -1.93 -5.66 -13.60
N GLN A 138 -1.13 -6.70 -13.88
CA GLN A 138 -0.77 -7.06 -15.26
C GLN A 138 -2.02 -7.37 -16.12
N GLY A 139 -3.04 -8.00 -15.54
CA GLY A 139 -4.28 -8.35 -16.24
C GLY A 139 -5.06 -7.10 -16.61
N GLU A 140 -5.23 -6.20 -15.66
CA GLU A 140 -5.92 -4.93 -15.84
C GLU A 140 -5.22 -4.02 -16.86
N LEU A 141 -3.89 -3.97 -16.87
CA LEU A 141 -3.12 -3.25 -17.88
C LEU A 141 -3.36 -3.80 -19.30
N ILE A 142 -3.39 -5.12 -19.45
CA ILE A 142 -3.66 -5.79 -20.73
C ILE A 142 -5.09 -5.53 -21.17
N ASP A 143 -6.06 -5.61 -20.27
CA ASP A 143 -7.46 -5.36 -20.57
C ASP A 143 -7.70 -3.88 -20.93
N TYR A 144 -7.02 -2.95 -20.27
CA TYR A 144 -7.03 -1.54 -20.63
C TYR A 144 -6.58 -1.31 -22.08
N LEU A 145 -5.48 -1.95 -22.51
CA LEU A 145 -5.01 -1.87 -23.89
C LEU A 145 -5.99 -2.50 -24.88
N ARG A 146 -6.63 -3.60 -24.51
CA ARG A 146 -7.63 -4.28 -25.36
C ARG A 146 -8.86 -3.42 -25.59
N LEU A 147 -9.33 -2.71 -24.55
CA LEU A 147 -10.50 -1.82 -24.64
C LEU A 147 -10.21 -0.55 -25.45
N ASN A 148 -8.96 -0.10 -25.50
CA ASN A 148 -8.55 1.12 -26.21
C ASN A 148 -8.13 0.89 -27.67
N LEU A 149 -8.76 -0.08 -28.36
CA LEU A 149 -8.63 -0.30 -29.78
C LEU A 149 -7.22 -0.71 -30.24
N LYS A 150 -6.89 -1.98 -29.99
CA LYS A 150 -5.64 -2.64 -30.39
C LYS A 150 -5.16 -2.28 -31.82
N GLU A 151 -6.09 -2.12 -32.76
CA GLU A 151 -5.79 -1.81 -34.17
C GLU A 151 -5.32 -0.37 -34.42
N LYS A 152 -5.57 0.55 -33.47
CA LYS A 152 -5.17 1.96 -33.58
C LYS A 152 -3.84 2.26 -32.87
N LEU A 153 -3.37 1.35 -32.03
CA LEU A 153 -2.11 1.53 -31.32
C LEU A 153 -0.95 1.22 -32.27
N LYS A 154 -0.13 2.21 -32.58
CA LYS A 154 1.09 2.05 -33.36
C LYS A 154 2.23 1.59 -32.45
N ASP A 155 2.43 2.27 -31.33
CA ASP A 155 3.52 2.06 -30.39
C ASP A 155 3.01 2.03 -28.94
N ILE A 156 3.65 1.20 -28.11
CA ILE A 156 3.38 1.09 -26.68
C ILE A 156 4.71 1.31 -25.96
N PHE A 157 4.77 2.28 -25.07
CA PHE A 157 5.94 2.58 -24.24
C PHE A 157 5.68 2.15 -22.81
N LEU A 158 6.47 1.19 -22.32
CA LEU A 158 6.42 0.74 -20.93
C LEU A 158 7.40 1.59 -20.13
N VAL A 159 6.89 2.36 -19.19
CA VAL A 159 7.68 3.29 -18.36
C VAL A 159 7.35 3.12 -16.88
N HIS A 160 8.26 3.55 -16.02
CA HIS A 160 8.03 3.59 -14.57
C HIS A 160 7.83 2.20 -13.92
N GLY A 161 8.39 1.14 -14.49
CA GLY A 161 8.41 -0.21 -13.90
C GLY A 161 9.82 -0.66 -13.56
N GLU A 162 9.94 -1.65 -12.68
CA GLU A 162 11.20 -2.38 -12.50
C GLU A 162 11.49 -3.21 -13.75
N GLU A 163 12.74 -3.30 -14.14
CA GLU A 163 13.18 -3.92 -15.40
C GLU A 163 12.61 -5.34 -15.58
N GLU A 164 12.80 -6.18 -14.59
CA GLU A 164 12.35 -7.58 -14.62
C GLU A 164 10.84 -7.69 -14.90
N GLN A 165 10.03 -6.90 -14.19
CA GLN A 165 8.57 -6.89 -14.34
C GLN A 165 8.12 -6.30 -15.67
N THR A 166 8.82 -5.28 -16.13
CA THR A 166 8.54 -4.63 -17.42
C THR A 166 8.82 -5.56 -18.59
N LEU A 167 9.91 -6.34 -18.52
CA LEU A 167 10.22 -7.33 -19.55
C LEU A 167 9.17 -8.43 -19.63
N VAL A 168 8.70 -8.95 -18.49
CA VAL A 168 7.60 -9.93 -18.43
C VAL A 168 6.31 -9.39 -19.04
N LEU A 169 5.96 -8.13 -18.73
CA LEU A 169 4.78 -7.49 -19.33
C LEU A 169 4.93 -7.31 -20.84
N ARG A 170 6.13 -6.89 -21.30
CA ARG A 170 6.45 -6.74 -22.72
C ARG A 170 6.26 -8.06 -23.47
N GLU A 171 6.85 -9.14 -23.00
CA GLU A 171 6.72 -10.48 -23.60
C GLU A 171 5.26 -10.90 -23.70
N LYS A 172 4.47 -10.66 -22.65
CA LYS A 172 3.07 -11.00 -22.63
C LYS A 172 2.24 -10.17 -23.61
N LEU A 173 2.55 -8.89 -23.79
CA LEU A 173 1.91 -8.04 -24.78
C LEU A 173 2.25 -8.51 -26.21
N VAL A 174 3.52 -8.80 -26.49
CA VAL A 174 3.97 -9.33 -27.78
C VAL A 174 3.27 -10.67 -28.09
N SER A 175 3.18 -11.59 -27.12
CA SER A 175 2.47 -12.87 -27.29
C SER A 175 0.97 -12.71 -27.58
N LYS A 176 0.36 -11.61 -27.13
CA LYS A 176 -1.03 -11.23 -27.46
C LYS A 176 -1.18 -10.47 -28.78
N GLY A 177 -0.07 -10.32 -29.53
CA GLY A 177 -0.05 -9.73 -30.88
C GLY A 177 0.01 -8.21 -30.89
N TYR A 178 0.40 -7.56 -29.79
CA TYR A 178 0.79 -6.16 -29.82
C TYR A 178 2.15 -6.02 -30.49
N ARG A 179 2.27 -5.05 -31.41
CA ARG A 179 3.52 -4.75 -32.11
C ARG A 179 4.15 -3.49 -31.49
N ASN A 180 5.45 -3.29 -31.73
CA ASN A 180 6.18 -2.10 -31.27
C ASN A 180 5.99 -1.81 -29.76
N VAL A 181 6.27 -2.80 -28.93
CA VAL A 181 6.28 -2.62 -27.47
C VAL A 181 7.69 -2.28 -27.04
N HIS A 182 7.88 -1.04 -26.63
CA HIS A 182 9.17 -0.45 -26.26
C HIS A 182 9.34 -0.40 -24.75
N PHE A 183 10.56 -0.59 -24.28
CA PHE A 183 10.99 -0.31 -22.92
C PHE A 183 12.16 0.68 -23.01
N PRO A 184 11.87 1.99 -23.01
CA PRO A 184 12.88 3.00 -23.27
C PRO A 184 13.86 3.12 -22.11
N VAL A 185 15.14 3.33 -22.48
CA VAL A 185 16.18 3.71 -21.53
C VAL A 185 16.28 5.24 -21.45
N PRO A 186 16.80 5.81 -20.34
CA PRO A 186 16.94 7.26 -20.21
C PRO A 186 17.76 7.87 -21.37
N GLY A 187 17.16 8.84 -22.06
CA GLY A 187 17.80 9.54 -23.19
C GLY A 187 17.57 8.89 -24.58
N GLU A 188 16.93 7.75 -24.65
CA GLU A 188 16.55 7.12 -25.92
C GLU A 188 15.48 7.98 -26.65
N LYS A 189 15.64 8.09 -27.98
CA LYS A 189 14.75 8.85 -28.85
C LYS A 189 13.99 7.94 -29.78
N PHE A 190 12.71 8.18 -29.93
CA PHE A 190 11.82 7.44 -30.82
C PHE A 190 11.22 8.41 -31.86
N GLU A 191 11.15 7.99 -33.11
CA GLU A 191 10.37 8.64 -34.15
C GLU A 191 8.99 7.99 -34.17
N ILE A 192 7.90 8.76 -34.01
CA ILE A 192 6.52 8.31 -33.86
C ILE A 192 5.70 8.70 -35.12
#